data_af844fc263c351fe23da4403c2b5258e
#
_entry.id   af844fc263c351fe23da4403c2b5258e
#
_cell.length_a   1.000
_cell.length_b   1.000
_cell.length_c   1.000
_cell.angle_alpha   90.00
_cell.angle_beta   90.00
_cell.angle_gamma   90.00
#
_symmetry.space_group_name_H-M   'P 1'
#
loop_
_entity.id
_entity.type
_entity.pdbx_description
1 polymer ?
#
loop_
_entity_poly.entity_id
_entity_poly.type
_entity_poly.pdbx_seq_one_letter_code
_entity_poly.pdbx_strand_id
1 'polypeptide(L)'
;MPPADPVVEPELTPCDAVVRIAPSGMKYSPSEVTITVGQTVCWQWENESMAHNVREVDGDQSTTYAANGVTSGAAMTTVDFRYTFDVDSTTFYYACEPHLAAGMFGKVIVGDGGVVPTPPSTDNSMDSDEESVPGFLVAMTTIALAGAAFVSSRRFE
;
A
#
# COMPACT_ATOMS: atom_id res chain seq x y z
N MET A 1 19.87 55.43 -8.23
CA MET A 1 19.27 54.26 -7.61
C MET A 1 19.72 53.05 -8.43
N PRO A 2 20.40 52.06 -7.85
CA PRO A 2 20.65 50.81 -8.55
C PRO A 2 19.32 50.09 -8.79
N PRO A 3 19.17 49.32 -9.88
CA PRO A 3 17.99 48.52 -10.11
C PRO A 3 17.84 47.53 -8.94
N ALA A 4 16.60 47.36 -8.46
CA ALA A 4 16.31 46.35 -7.45
C ALA A 4 16.63 44.97 -8.03
N ASP A 5 17.37 44.16 -7.28
CA ASP A 5 17.59 42.75 -7.65
C ASP A 5 16.26 42.05 -7.86
N PRO A 6 16.15 41.19 -8.88
CA PRO A 6 14.93 40.42 -9.08
C PRO A 6 14.66 39.57 -7.85
N VAL A 7 13.49 39.77 -7.26
CA VAL A 7 12.99 38.89 -6.20
C VAL A 7 12.77 37.52 -6.82
N VAL A 8 13.65 36.55 -6.54
CA VAL A 8 13.46 35.16 -6.90
C VAL A 8 12.37 34.63 -5.96
N GLU A 9 11.14 34.51 -6.48
CA GLU A 9 10.11 33.77 -5.75
C GLU A 9 10.57 32.31 -5.58
N PRO A 10 10.38 31.72 -4.41
CA PRO A 10 10.72 30.30 -4.22
C PRO A 10 9.89 29.47 -5.21
N GLU A 11 10.58 28.81 -6.15
CA GLU A 11 9.92 27.89 -7.06
C GLU A 11 9.27 26.77 -6.25
N LEU A 12 7.95 26.62 -6.41
CA LEU A 12 7.21 25.53 -5.83
C LEU A 12 7.70 24.20 -6.45
N THR A 13 7.92 23.18 -5.62
CA THR A 13 8.26 21.86 -6.10
C THR A 13 7.24 21.40 -7.15
N PRO A 14 7.67 20.97 -8.35
CA PRO A 14 6.76 20.52 -9.39
C PRO A 14 5.99 19.26 -8.93
N CYS A 15 4.77 19.10 -9.44
CA CYS A 15 3.93 17.96 -9.15
C CYS A 15 4.12 16.87 -10.21
N ASP A 16 4.47 15.66 -9.80
CA ASP A 16 4.47 14.48 -10.66
C ASP A 16 3.07 13.90 -10.81
N ALA A 17 2.26 13.99 -9.76
CA ALA A 17 0.85 13.63 -9.78
C ALA A 17 0.02 14.65 -8.99
N VAL A 18 -1.24 14.83 -9.42
CA VAL A 18 -2.17 15.77 -8.78
C VAL A 18 -3.45 15.06 -8.39
N VAL A 19 -3.83 15.21 -7.13
CA VAL A 19 -5.11 14.75 -6.56
C VAL A 19 -6.01 15.97 -6.34
N ARG A 20 -7.25 15.88 -6.77
CA ARG A 20 -8.28 16.92 -6.63
C ARG A 20 -9.47 16.38 -5.84
N ILE A 21 -10.48 17.21 -5.64
CA ILE A 21 -11.78 16.76 -5.15
C ILE A 21 -12.64 16.35 -6.36
N ALA A 22 -13.29 15.19 -6.24
CA ALA A 22 -14.24 14.73 -7.27
C ALA A 22 -15.49 15.62 -7.30
N PRO A 23 -16.23 15.70 -8.42
CA PRO A 23 -17.42 16.55 -8.53
C PRO A 23 -18.52 16.27 -7.47
N SER A 24 -18.50 15.09 -6.85
CA SER A 24 -19.38 14.75 -5.72
C SER A 24 -19.05 15.50 -4.43
N GLY A 25 -17.89 16.13 -4.33
CA GLY A 25 -17.40 16.79 -3.13
C GLY A 25 -17.00 15.86 -1.98
N MET A 26 -17.13 14.53 -2.13
CA MET A 26 -16.93 13.56 -1.03
C MET A 26 -15.88 12.50 -1.34
N LYS A 27 -15.04 12.72 -2.35
CA LYS A 27 -13.97 11.78 -2.75
C LYS A 27 -12.78 12.54 -3.31
N TYR A 28 -11.59 11.98 -3.12
CA TYR A 28 -10.42 12.40 -3.88
C TYR A 28 -10.48 11.88 -5.31
N SER A 29 -9.88 12.60 -6.25
CA SER A 29 -9.83 12.25 -7.67
C SER A 29 -8.46 12.56 -8.27
N PRO A 30 -7.69 11.53 -8.65
CA PRO A 30 -7.90 10.11 -8.39
C PRO A 30 -7.80 9.78 -6.89
N SER A 31 -8.45 8.70 -6.44
CA SER A 31 -8.35 8.20 -5.07
C SER A 31 -7.13 7.29 -4.85
N GLU A 32 -6.51 6.85 -5.93
CA GLU A 32 -5.28 6.05 -5.93
C GLU A 32 -4.30 6.62 -6.94
N VAL A 33 -3.04 6.76 -6.52
CA VAL A 33 -1.92 7.25 -7.35
C VAL A 33 -0.75 6.31 -7.15
N THR A 34 -0.09 5.92 -8.25
CA THR A 34 1.18 5.17 -8.21
C THR A 34 2.31 6.06 -8.70
N ILE A 35 3.37 6.13 -7.92
CA ILE A 35 4.56 6.94 -8.19
C ILE A 35 5.83 6.13 -7.94
N THR A 36 6.98 6.69 -8.33
CA THR A 36 8.29 6.18 -7.91
C THR A 36 8.86 7.04 -6.78
N VAL A 37 9.83 6.50 -6.05
CA VAL A 37 10.53 7.23 -4.99
C VAL A 37 11.16 8.52 -5.54
N GLY A 38 11.09 9.59 -4.77
CA GLY A 38 11.56 10.94 -5.14
C GLY A 38 10.51 11.80 -5.84
N GLN A 39 9.38 11.24 -6.26
CA GLN A 39 8.30 11.99 -6.89
C GLN A 39 7.40 12.71 -5.88
N THR A 40 6.78 13.80 -6.33
CA THR A 40 5.92 14.67 -5.54
C THR A 40 4.47 14.53 -5.94
N VAL A 41 3.61 14.24 -4.97
CA VAL A 41 2.16 14.32 -5.13
C VAL A 41 1.67 15.64 -4.59
N CYS A 42 0.79 16.29 -5.35
CA CYS A 42 0.14 17.52 -4.97
C CYS A 42 -1.36 17.30 -4.78
N TRP A 43 -1.87 17.68 -3.63
CA TRP A 43 -3.31 17.77 -3.39
C TRP A 43 -3.72 19.21 -3.58
N GLN A 44 -4.50 19.46 -4.65
CA GLN A 44 -4.84 20.81 -5.09
C GLN A 44 -6.33 20.95 -5.38
N TRP A 45 -6.97 21.87 -4.69
CA TRP A 45 -8.34 22.29 -4.99
C TRP A 45 -8.55 23.75 -4.61
N GLU A 46 -9.52 24.39 -5.26
CA GLU A 46 -9.85 25.78 -5.07
C GLU A 46 -11.37 25.97 -4.99
N ASN A 47 -11.81 26.80 -4.05
CA ASN A 47 -13.20 27.22 -3.91
C ASN A 47 -14.20 26.07 -3.81
N GLU A 48 -13.79 24.96 -3.15
CA GLU A 48 -14.70 23.85 -2.89
C GLU A 48 -15.87 24.28 -1.99
N SER A 49 -17.03 23.68 -2.17
CA SER A 49 -18.23 23.96 -1.39
C SER A 49 -18.11 23.50 0.07
N MET A 50 -17.23 22.53 0.32
CA MET A 50 -16.92 21.98 1.64
C MET A 50 -15.42 22.04 1.89
N ALA A 51 -15.04 22.12 3.16
CA ALA A 51 -13.64 22.12 3.53
C ALA A 51 -13.08 20.70 3.57
N HIS A 52 -11.90 20.50 2.99
CA HIS A 52 -11.19 19.23 2.93
C HIS A 52 -9.74 19.38 3.41
N ASN A 53 -9.17 18.28 3.85
CA ASN A 53 -7.75 18.19 4.14
C ASN A 53 -7.22 16.79 3.76
N VAL A 54 -5.92 16.60 3.90
CA VAL A 54 -5.23 15.31 3.79
C VAL A 54 -4.67 14.99 5.16
N ARG A 55 -4.95 13.81 5.68
CA ARG A 55 -4.34 13.33 6.92
C ARG A 55 -4.05 11.84 6.83
N GLU A 56 -2.81 11.47 7.14
CA GLU A 56 -2.36 10.09 7.13
C GLU A 56 -3.13 9.23 8.13
N VAL A 57 -3.48 8.03 7.69
CA VAL A 57 -4.11 6.97 8.50
C VAL A 57 -3.23 5.72 8.50
N ASP A 58 -3.39 4.86 9.48
CA ASP A 58 -2.52 3.71 9.75
C ASP A 58 -2.74 2.51 8.82
N GLY A 59 -3.65 2.61 7.85
CA GLY A 59 -3.92 1.53 6.89
C GLY A 59 -5.03 1.87 5.89
N ASP A 60 -5.30 0.94 4.97
CA ASP A 60 -6.31 1.13 3.94
C ASP A 60 -7.70 1.34 4.56
N GLN A 61 -8.34 2.46 4.22
CA GLN A 61 -9.64 2.89 4.75
C GLN A 61 -9.74 2.90 6.29
N SER A 62 -8.59 3.02 6.96
CA SER A 62 -8.58 3.12 8.42
C SER A 62 -9.15 4.44 8.91
N THR A 63 -9.82 4.39 10.05
CA THR A 63 -10.31 5.59 10.77
C THR A 63 -9.37 6.04 11.88
N THR A 64 -8.22 5.38 12.04
CA THR A 64 -7.17 5.72 13.00
C THR A 64 -6.08 6.52 12.31
N TYR A 65 -5.81 7.72 12.83
CA TYR A 65 -4.74 8.55 12.29
C TYR A 65 -3.36 8.02 12.68
N ALA A 66 -2.42 8.07 11.75
CA ALA A 66 -1.03 7.73 12.00
C ALA A 66 -0.43 8.69 13.04
N ALA A 67 0.28 8.12 14.02
CA ALA A 67 0.97 8.92 15.04
C ALA A 67 2.11 9.71 14.38
N ASN A 68 2.10 11.05 14.51
CA ASN A 68 3.01 11.97 13.83
C ASN A 68 2.98 11.87 12.29
N GLY A 69 1.86 11.39 11.75
CA GLY A 69 1.66 11.22 10.31
C GLY A 69 1.57 12.55 9.57
N VAL A 70 1.72 12.45 8.24
CA VAL A 70 1.66 13.58 7.32
C VAL A 70 0.25 14.19 7.30
N THR A 71 0.19 15.52 7.31
CA THR A 71 -1.08 16.26 7.21
C THR A 71 -0.93 17.56 6.43
N SER A 72 -1.96 17.92 5.68
CA SER A 72 -2.07 19.24 5.05
C SER A 72 -2.54 20.33 6.04
N GLY A 73 -2.74 19.97 7.31
CA GLY A 73 -3.27 20.88 8.32
C GLY A 73 -4.80 20.88 8.41
N ALA A 74 -5.36 22.00 8.86
CA ALA A 74 -6.81 22.18 9.00
C ALA A 74 -7.54 22.03 7.65
N ALA A 75 -8.77 21.54 7.69
CA ALA A 75 -9.60 21.44 6.48
C ALA A 75 -9.95 22.85 5.94
N MET A 76 -9.75 23.02 4.65
CA MET A 76 -9.94 24.27 3.92
C MET A 76 -10.67 24.02 2.59
N THR A 77 -11.33 25.06 2.07
CA THR A 77 -11.99 25.03 0.76
C THR A 77 -11.02 25.26 -0.41
N THR A 78 -9.82 25.72 -0.09
CA THR A 78 -8.71 25.91 -1.04
C THR A 78 -7.44 25.35 -0.41
N VAL A 79 -6.76 24.46 -1.11
CA VAL A 79 -5.52 23.79 -0.64
C VAL A 79 -4.57 23.63 -1.82
N ASP A 80 -3.29 23.90 -1.57
CA ASP A 80 -2.15 23.45 -2.38
C ASP A 80 -1.15 22.81 -1.42
N PHE A 81 -1.28 21.50 -1.22
CA PHE A 81 -0.41 20.72 -0.36
C PHE A 81 0.44 19.79 -1.22
N ARG A 82 1.74 19.79 -0.98
CA ARG A 82 2.73 19.03 -1.75
C ARG A 82 3.57 18.18 -0.83
N TYR A 83 3.74 16.91 -1.19
CA TYR A 83 4.57 15.99 -0.43
C TYR A 83 5.41 15.13 -1.37
N THR A 84 6.73 15.15 -1.14
CA THR A 84 7.70 14.32 -1.86
C THR A 84 7.92 13.03 -1.09
N PHE A 85 7.78 11.88 -1.77
CA PHE A 85 7.91 10.57 -1.18
C PHE A 85 9.36 10.07 -1.35
N ASP A 86 10.09 9.97 -0.26
CA ASP A 86 11.50 9.57 -0.21
C ASP A 86 11.73 8.12 0.25
N VAL A 87 10.66 7.38 0.56
CA VAL A 87 10.69 5.97 0.96
C VAL A 87 10.04 5.12 -0.13
N ASP A 88 10.84 4.21 -0.72
CA ASP A 88 10.36 3.25 -1.73
C ASP A 88 9.58 2.09 -1.11
N SER A 89 8.85 1.35 -1.95
CA SER A 89 8.14 0.13 -1.59
C SER A 89 7.20 0.32 -0.39
N THR A 90 6.42 1.41 -0.41
CA THR A 90 5.47 1.75 0.65
C THR A 90 4.14 2.23 0.08
N THR A 91 3.10 2.18 0.90
CA THR A 91 1.80 2.77 0.59
C THR A 91 1.43 3.78 1.66
N PHE A 92 1.19 5.00 1.24
CA PHE A 92 0.69 6.09 2.06
C PHE A 92 -0.84 6.13 1.99
N TYR A 93 -1.50 5.84 3.10
CA TYR A 93 -2.96 5.89 3.22
C TYR A 93 -3.37 7.19 3.87
N TYR A 94 -4.40 7.84 3.35
CA TYR A 94 -4.89 9.11 3.88
C TYR A 94 -6.40 9.25 3.82
N ALA A 95 -6.93 10.13 4.64
CA ALA A 95 -8.35 10.45 4.73
C ALA A 95 -8.57 11.95 4.85
N CYS A 96 -9.79 12.38 4.55
CA CYS A 96 -10.28 13.72 4.86
C CYS A 96 -10.94 13.69 6.24
N GLU A 97 -10.43 14.47 7.20
CA GLU A 97 -10.93 14.45 8.58
C GLU A 97 -12.43 14.73 8.69
N PRO A 98 -12.99 15.82 8.12
CA PRO A 98 -14.41 16.08 8.22
C PRO A 98 -15.29 15.07 7.48
N HIS A 99 -14.76 14.32 6.54
CA HIS A 99 -15.50 13.37 5.72
C HIS A 99 -15.09 11.90 5.94
N LEU A 100 -14.43 11.63 7.07
CA LEU A 100 -14.00 10.28 7.45
C LEU A 100 -15.21 9.31 7.50
N ALA A 101 -16.30 9.71 8.14
CA ALA A 101 -17.52 8.92 8.23
C ALA A 101 -18.22 8.73 6.87
N ALA A 102 -17.96 9.59 5.90
CA ALA A 102 -18.47 9.48 4.53
C ALA A 102 -17.57 8.58 3.63
N GLY A 103 -16.49 8.04 4.17
CA GLY A 103 -15.56 7.17 3.44
C GLY A 103 -14.68 7.91 2.43
N MET A 104 -14.27 9.15 2.75
CA MET A 104 -13.36 9.92 1.90
C MET A 104 -11.91 9.55 2.19
N PHE A 105 -11.44 8.50 1.52
CA PHE A 105 -10.10 7.95 1.62
C PHE A 105 -9.34 8.04 0.31
N GLY A 106 -8.01 7.98 0.39
CA GLY A 106 -7.12 7.86 -0.74
C GLY A 106 -5.83 7.16 -0.36
N LYS A 107 -5.04 6.78 -1.38
CA LYS A 107 -3.71 6.20 -1.18
C LYS A 107 -2.74 6.59 -2.28
N VAL A 108 -1.47 6.67 -1.90
CA VAL A 108 -0.34 6.79 -2.81
C VAL A 108 0.51 5.54 -2.68
N ILE A 109 0.72 4.85 -3.79
CA ILE A 109 1.57 3.66 -3.88
C ILE A 109 2.93 4.13 -4.39
N VAL A 110 4.00 3.89 -3.62
CA VAL A 110 5.36 4.24 -4.01
C VAL A 110 6.11 2.97 -4.42
N GLY A 111 6.59 2.92 -5.65
CA GLY A 111 7.20 1.74 -6.22
C GLY A 111 6.22 0.58 -6.33
N ASP A 112 6.53 -0.54 -5.72
CA ASP A 112 5.66 -1.73 -5.64
C ASP A 112 4.65 -1.69 -4.46
N GLY A 113 4.67 -0.61 -3.67
CA GLY A 113 3.78 -0.45 -2.50
C GLY A 113 4.11 -1.37 -1.34
N GLY A 114 5.30 -1.95 -1.31
CA GLY A 114 5.73 -2.89 -0.27
C GLY A 114 5.15 -4.30 -0.45
N VAL A 115 4.66 -4.63 -1.65
CA VAL A 115 4.21 -5.98 -1.96
C VAL A 115 5.43 -6.90 -2.08
N VAL A 116 5.57 -7.85 -1.17
CA VAL A 116 6.58 -8.91 -1.30
C VAL A 116 6.20 -9.76 -2.52
N PRO A 117 7.07 -9.89 -3.55
CA PRO A 117 6.78 -10.76 -4.69
C PRO A 117 6.55 -12.18 -4.19
N THR A 118 5.35 -12.71 -4.39
CA THR A 118 5.11 -14.13 -4.13
C THR A 118 5.95 -14.91 -5.14
N PRO A 119 6.87 -15.78 -4.71
CA PRO A 119 7.62 -16.60 -5.65
C PRO A 119 6.64 -17.38 -6.52
N PRO A 120 6.92 -17.55 -7.82
CA PRO A 120 6.05 -18.29 -8.69
C PRO A 120 5.80 -19.68 -8.08
N SER A 121 4.53 -20.03 -7.88
CA SER A 121 4.17 -21.37 -7.48
C SER A 121 4.69 -22.30 -8.56
N THR A 122 5.74 -23.06 -8.27
CA THR A 122 6.12 -24.21 -9.10
C THR A 122 5.04 -25.25 -8.91
N ASP A 123 4.01 -25.12 -9.71
CA ASP A 123 3.04 -26.21 -9.92
C ASP A 123 3.80 -27.29 -10.69
N ASN A 124 4.47 -28.17 -9.94
CA ASN A 124 4.94 -29.44 -10.43
C ASN A 124 3.72 -30.36 -10.59
N SER A 125 2.87 -30.05 -11.55
CA SER A 125 2.02 -31.05 -12.16
C SER A 125 2.95 -32.02 -12.85
N MET A 126 3.42 -33.03 -12.13
CA MET A 126 3.93 -34.25 -12.71
C MET A 126 2.74 -34.91 -13.38
N ASP A 127 2.60 -34.60 -14.65
CA ASP A 127 1.83 -35.43 -15.59
C ASP A 127 2.48 -36.81 -15.60
N SER A 128 1.87 -37.73 -14.88
CA SER A 128 2.24 -39.14 -14.89
C SER A 128 1.62 -39.76 -16.15
N ASP A 129 2.31 -39.59 -17.26
CA ASP A 129 2.10 -40.45 -18.40
C ASP A 129 2.46 -41.90 -17.97
N GLU A 130 1.45 -42.64 -17.61
CA GLU A 130 1.53 -44.09 -17.49
C GLU A 130 1.83 -44.70 -18.85
N GLU A 131 3.10 -44.86 -19.18
CA GLU A 131 3.50 -45.80 -20.24
C GLU A 131 3.47 -47.21 -19.68
N SER A 132 2.47 -47.96 -20.14
CA SER A 132 2.21 -49.36 -19.89
C SER A 132 3.35 -50.22 -20.40
N VAL A 133 4.20 -50.73 -19.51
CA VAL A 133 5.14 -51.84 -19.84
C VAL A 133 4.71 -53.11 -19.13
N PRO A 134 4.48 -54.20 -19.84
CA PRO A 134 4.05 -55.48 -19.24
C PRO A 134 5.24 -56.26 -18.68
N GLY A 135 5.12 -56.63 -17.42
CA GLY A 135 5.65 -57.87 -16.92
C GLY A 135 7.09 -57.93 -16.48
N PHE A 136 7.32 -57.85 -15.15
CA PHE A 136 8.29 -58.74 -14.49
C PHE A 136 7.84 -58.99 -13.04
N LEU A 137 7.43 -60.24 -12.81
CA LEU A 137 7.21 -60.84 -11.51
C LEU A 137 8.54 -60.97 -10.77
N VAL A 138 8.74 -60.34 -9.61
CA VAL A 138 9.68 -60.82 -8.61
C VAL A 138 9.03 -60.72 -7.21
N ALA A 139 9.03 -61.86 -6.56
CA ALA A 139 8.40 -62.16 -5.30
C ALA A 139 9.14 -61.64 -4.08
N MET A 140 8.33 -61.39 -3.05
CA MET A 140 8.63 -61.60 -1.63
C MET A 140 9.89 -60.98 -1.00
N THR A 141 9.69 -60.13 0.00
CA THR A 141 10.04 -60.50 1.39
C THR A 141 9.42 -59.50 2.39
N THR A 142 8.63 -60.02 3.27
CA THR A 142 8.09 -59.40 4.49
C THR A 142 9.19 -59.24 5.51
N ILE A 143 9.33 -58.02 6.06
CA ILE A 143 9.95 -57.82 7.36
C ILE A 143 9.05 -56.94 8.20
N ALA A 144 8.39 -57.57 9.18
CA ALA A 144 7.71 -56.93 10.25
C ALA A 144 8.75 -56.56 11.34
N LEU A 145 8.72 -55.33 11.80
CA LEU A 145 9.36 -54.96 13.10
C LEU A 145 8.44 -54.02 13.83
N ALA A 146 7.89 -54.57 14.88
CA ALA A 146 7.17 -53.88 15.94
C ALA A 146 8.18 -53.12 16.84
N GLY A 147 7.77 -52.00 17.41
CA GLY A 147 8.57 -51.31 18.40
C GLY A 147 7.98 -50.03 18.93
N ALA A 148 7.15 -50.20 19.98
CA ALA A 148 7.09 -49.45 21.22
C ALA A 148 6.70 -47.94 21.23
N ALA A 149 5.60 -47.71 21.85
CA ALA A 149 5.11 -46.47 22.45
C ALA A 149 6.12 -45.83 23.42
N PHE A 150 6.18 -44.50 23.42
CA PHE A 150 6.62 -43.75 24.60
C PHE A 150 5.64 -42.57 24.85
N VAL A 151 4.81 -42.81 25.85
CA VAL A 151 4.00 -41.79 26.53
C VAL A 151 4.93 -41.03 27.47
N SER A 152 5.02 -39.71 27.36
CA SER A 152 5.55 -38.87 28.40
C SER A 152 4.66 -37.66 28.61
N SER A 153 3.80 -37.75 29.57
CA SER A 153 3.07 -36.66 30.19
C SER A 153 4.01 -35.88 31.12
N ARG A 154 4.08 -34.55 30.90
CA ARG A 154 4.53 -33.63 31.95
C ARG A 154 3.51 -32.53 32.15
N ARG A 155 2.81 -32.59 33.28
CA ARG A 155 2.19 -31.45 33.94
C ARG A 155 3.30 -30.64 34.60
N PHE A 156 3.19 -29.34 34.53
CA PHE A 156 3.64 -28.43 35.59
C PHE A 156 2.66 -27.27 35.71
N GLU A 157 2.39 -26.98 36.92
CA GLU A 157 1.70 -25.97 37.68
C GLU A 157 1.98 -24.54 37.24
#